data_d3c51fd83c3447eb638dd282612f82cf
#
_entry.id   d3c51fd83c3447eb638dd282612f82cf
#
_cell.length_a   1.000
_cell.length_b   1.000
_cell.length_c   1.000
_cell.angle_alpha   90.00
_cell.angle_beta   90.00
_cell.angle_gamma   90.00
#
_symmetry.space_group_name_H-M   'P 1'
#
loop_
_entity.id
_entity.type
_entity.pdbx_description
1 polymer ?
#
loop_
_entity_poly.entity_id
_entity_poly.type
_entity_poly.pdbx_seq_one_letter_code
_entity_poly.pdbx_strand_id
1 'polypeptide(L)'
;LEMELKAMKKIFIDGRVGTTGLQIYQRLDSRKDIQVLTLPEEQRKEPKFRQEMFNQADIVFLCLPDEAARQAVELVETPDTVVIDTSTAHRTNPDWAYGFPELSAAHREKIIRSKRIANPGCHASGFISIVYPLVAMGILPHDAQVSCFSLTGYSGGGKKMIAQYEGAKTAEMDSPALYAIGQGHKHLPEMQLICGLDKAPVFCPVVDDYYKGMATTVTLHAGQLKGVSGLEDLRQRLMQHYAGQKLVRVSDGTEGIVDGKIYGNTLAGKDTMLLIPAGSDEQITITALFDNLGKGASGAAVQNMNLILGLPEETGLDL
;
A
#
# COMPACT_ATOMS: atom_id res chain seq x y z
N LEU A 1 -16.01 21.16 33.49
CA LEU A 1 -15.75 20.60 32.13
C LEU A 1 -14.29 20.19 32.09
N GLU A 2 -13.97 19.07 32.72
CA GLU A 2 -12.69 18.37 32.59
C GLU A 2 -12.62 17.76 31.19
N MET A 3 -11.87 18.38 30.31
CA MET A 3 -11.28 17.62 29.20
C MET A 3 -10.30 16.66 29.87
N GLU A 4 -10.67 15.38 29.99
CA GLU A 4 -9.70 14.32 30.28
C GLU A 4 -8.54 14.49 29.29
N LEU A 5 -7.36 14.79 29.77
CA LEU A 5 -6.12 14.72 29.02
C LEU A 5 -5.95 13.26 28.59
N LYS A 6 -6.49 12.92 27.41
CA LYS A 6 -6.32 11.59 26.83
C LYS A 6 -4.81 11.37 26.74
N ALA A 7 -4.28 10.41 27.50
CA ALA A 7 -2.84 10.12 27.48
C ALA A 7 -2.38 9.92 26.03
N MET A 8 -1.28 10.57 25.64
CA MET A 8 -0.72 10.47 24.29
C MET A 8 -0.43 9.01 23.96
N LYS A 9 -0.86 8.57 22.78
CA LYS A 9 -0.62 7.21 22.32
C LYS A 9 0.86 7.01 21.99
N LYS A 10 1.43 5.93 22.50
CA LYS A 10 2.83 5.55 22.33
C LYS A 10 3.02 4.70 21.10
N ILE A 11 3.87 5.15 20.20
CA ILE A 11 4.14 4.48 18.91
C ILE A 11 5.60 4.05 18.88
N PHE A 12 5.87 2.81 18.52
CA PHE A 12 7.23 2.32 18.29
C PHE A 12 7.40 1.89 16.83
N ILE A 13 8.54 2.25 16.22
CA ILE A 13 8.88 1.87 14.84
C ILE A 13 10.10 0.97 14.87
N ASP A 14 9.89 -0.32 14.73
CA ASP A 14 10.96 -1.30 14.59
C ASP A 14 11.44 -1.33 13.13
N GLY A 15 12.74 -1.16 12.92
CA GLY A 15 13.30 -0.96 11.58
C GLY A 15 13.25 0.49 11.05
N ARG A 16 13.17 1.48 11.95
CA ARG A 16 13.13 2.92 11.64
C ARG A 16 14.15 3.39 10.60
N VAL A 17 15.31 2.77 10.54
CA VAL A 17 16.38 3.13 9.59
C VAL A 17 16.14 2.63 8.17
N GLY A 18 15.17 1.76 7.92
CA GLY A 18 14.75 1.32 6.59
C GLY A 18 14.01 2.43 5.83
N THR A 19 13.82 2.28 4.51
CA THR A 19 13.13 3.29 3.68
C THR A 19 11.71 3.57 4.19
N THR A 20 10.91 2.53 4.41
CA THR A 20 9.54 2.66 4.93
C THR A 20 9.51 3.18 6.36
N GLY A 21 10.37 2.64 7.24
CA GLY A 21 10.43 3.07 8.64
C GLY A 21 10.83 4.54 8.81
N LEU A 22 11.78 5.02 8.01
CA LEU A 22 12.18 6.42 7.99
C LEU A 22 11.03 7.33 7.53
N GLN A 23 10.30 6.93 6.49
CA GLN A 23 9.15 7.67 5.98
C GLN A 23 8.01 7.74 7.01
N ILE A 24 7.72 6.63 7.71
CA ILE A 24 6.72 6.62 8.80
C ILE A 24 7.20 7.58 9.90
N TYR A 25 8.46 7.47 10.32
CA TYR A 25 9.01 8.34 11.36
C TYR A 25 8.86 9.84 11.00
N GLN A 26 9.22 10.23 9.76
CA GLN A 26 9.11 11.61 9.31
C GLN A 26 7.67 12.15 9.35
N ARG A 27 6.66 11.31 9.04
CA ARG A 27 5.24 11.67 9.13
C ARG A 27 4.76 11.82 10.58
N LEU A 28 5.36 11.08 11.51
CA LEU A 28 4.95 11.06 12.91
C LEU A 28 5.70 12.06 13.78
N ASP A 29 6.91 12.47 13.40
CA ASP A 29 7.82 13.30 14.20
C ASP A 29 7.24 14.69 14.57
N SER A 30 6.44 15.28 13.70
CA SER A 30 5.79 16.57 13.92
C SER A 30 4.43 16.49 14.65
N ARG A 31 3.91 15.28 14.90
CA ARG A 31 2.59 15.08 15.50
C ARG A 31 2.64 15.26 17.01
N LYS A 32 1.69 16.06 17.53
CA LYS A 32 1.58 16.39 18.96
C LYS A 32 0.59 15.50 19.72
N ASP A 33 -0.17 14.67 19.01
CA ASP A 33 -1.20 13.79 19.55
C ASP A 33 -0.66 12.39 19.90
N ILE A 34 0.59 12.10 19.54
CA ILE A 34 1.26 10.83 19.79
C ILE A 34 2.67 11.03 20.35
N GLN A 35 3.20 10.00 20.98
CA GLN A 35 4.59 9.91 21.45
C GLN A 35 5.32 8.80 20.69
N VAL A 36 6.38 9.16 19.96
CA VAL A 36 7.22 8.15 19.31
C VAL A 36 8.29 7.67 20.27
N LEU A 37 8.27 6.37 20.59
CA LEU A 37 9.29 5.70 21.38
C LEU A 37 10.53 5.41 20.52
N THR A 38 11.72 5.58 21.09
CA THR A 38 12.99 5.36 20.37
C THR A 38 13.94 4.52 21.23
N LEU A 39 14.76 3.70 20.56
CA LEU A 39 15.89 2.97 21.17
C LEU A 39 17.21 3.58 20.69
N PRO A 40 18.24 3.64 21.55
CA PRO A 40 19.61 3.89 21.16
C PRO A 40 20.07 2.89 20.09
N GLU A 41 21.00 3.31 19.24
CA GLU A 41 21.40 2.49 18.07
C GLU A 41 21.98 1.13 18.49
N GLU A 42 22.77 1.08 19.54
CA GLU A 42 23.39 -0.12 20.11
C GLU A 42 22.36 -1.13 20.63
N GLN A 43 21.17 -0.67 21.04
CA GLN A 43 20.12 -1.51 21.64
C GLN A 43 19.09 -2.01 20.62
N ARG A 44 19.04 -1.43 19.42
CA ARG A 44 17.99 -1.72 18.42
C ARG A 44 17.94 -3.17 17.95
N LYS A 45 19.03 -3.92 18.05
CA LYS A 45 19.10 -5.32 17.62
C LYS A 45 18.91 -6.30 18.78
N GLU A 46 18.94 -5.83 20.01
CA GLU A 46 18.82 -6.65 21.21
C GLU A 46 17.35 -7.01 21.48
N PRO A 47 16.96 -8.30 21.48
CA PRO A 47 15.57 -8.72 21.66
C PRO A 47 14.93 -8.16 22.94
N LYS A 48 15.67 -8.12 24.04
CA LYS A 48 15.19 -7.62 25.33
C LYS A 48 14.70 -6.18 25.24
N PHE A 49 15.49 -5.26 24.67
CA PHE A 49 15.11 -3.86 24.59
C PHE A 49 13.98 -3.63 23.59
N ARG A 50 13.94 -4.41 22.50
CA ARG A 50 12.81 -4.38 21.54
C ARG A 50 11.51 -4.83 22.21
N GLN A 51 11.55 -5.93 23.00
CA GLN A 51 10.41 -6.42 23.75
C GLN A 51 9.90 -5.40 24.76
N GLU A 52 10.79 -4.72 25.48
CA GLU A 52 10.42 -3.64 26.39
C GLU A 52 9.67 -2.52 25.66
N MET A 53 10.12 -2.12 24.46
CA MET A 53 9.43 -1.11 23.63
C MET A 53 8.08 -1.61 23.12
N PHE A 54 7.99 -2.86 22.67
CA PHE A 54 6.74 -3.45 22.21
C PHE A 54 5.68 -3.47 23.32
N ASN A 55 6.07 -3.81 24.55
CA ASN A 55 5.17 -3.89 25.69
C ASN A 55 4.80 -2.50 26.26
N GLN A 56 5.54 -1.45 25.92
CA GLN A 56 5.22 -0.07 26.29
C GLN A 56 4.39 0.67 25.26
N ALA A 57 4.39 0.19 23.99
CA ALA A 57 3.74 0.85 22.87
C ALA A 57 2.26 0.47 22.77
N ASP A 58 1.41 1.43 22.44
CA ASP A 58 0.04 1.18 22.00
C ASP A 58 0.02 0.60 20.58
N ILE A 59 0.90 1.10 19.69
CA ILE A 59 1.03 0.65 18.30
C ILE A 59 2.51 0.45 17.96
N VAL A 60 2.80 -0.66 17.32
CA VAL A 60 4.12 -1.01 16.79
C VAL A 60 4.06 -1.11 15.27
N PHE A 61 4.92 -0.39 14.56
CA PHE A 61 5.19 -0.61 13.15
C PHE A 61 6.37 -1.55 12.99
N LEU A 62 6.19 -2.63 12.22
CA LEU A 62 7.28 -3.52 11.81
C LEU A 62 7.71 -3.15 10.39
N CYS A 63 8.91 -2.56 10.28
CA CYS A 63 9.55 -2.19 9.01
C CYS A 63 10.78 -3.06 8.77
N LEU A 64 10.59 -4.37 8.83
CA LEU A 64 11.61 -5.40 8.89
C LEU A 64 11.52 -6.35 7.67
N PRO A 65 12.58 -7.11 7.36
CA PRO A 65 12.47 -8.29 6.50
C PRO A 65 11.50 -9.33 7.08
N ASP A 66 10.90 -10.15 6.20
CA ASP A 66 9.80 -11.06 6.56
C ASP A 66 10.08 -11.96 7.76
N GLU A 67 11.27 -12.59 7.80
CA GLU A 67 11.63 -13.46 8.92
C GLU A 67 11.79 -12.70 10.24
N ALA A 68 12.42 -11.53 10.19
CA ALA A 68 12.56 -10.67 11.36
C ALA A 68 11.20 -10.11 11.83
N ALA A 69 10.25 -9.88 10.90
CA ALA A 69 8.89 -9.47 11.24
C ALA A 69 8.13 -10.58 11.97
N ARG A 70 8.24 -11.85 11.52
CA ARG A 70 7.63 -13.00 12.23
C ARG A 70 8.16 -13.11 13.65
N GLN A 71 9.50 -13.10 13.82
CA GLN A 71 10.13 -13.14 15.15
C GLN A 71 9.74 -11.95 16.03
N ALA A 72 9.57 -10.76 15.44
CA ALA A 72 9.17 -9.58 16.18
C ALA A 72 7.76 -9.70 16.77
N VAL A 73 6.84 -10.33 16.06
CA VAL A 73 5.46 -10.56 16.54
C VAL A 73 5.46 -11.43 17.80
N GLU A 74 6.38 -12.40 17.91
CA GLU A 74 6.51 -13.27 19.08
C GLU A 74 6.98 -12.51 20.35
N LEU A 75 7.61 -11.36 20.19
CA LEU A 75 8.04 -10.50 21.30
C LEU A 75 6.91 -9.65 21.91
N VAL A 76 5.75 -9.60 21.28
CA VAL A 76 4.60 -8.82 21.75
C VAL A 76 3.81 -9.62 22.76
N GLU A 77 4.01 -9.37 24.04
CA GLU A 77 3.33 -10.07 25.15
C GLU A 77 2.02 -9.37 25.55
N THR A 78 1.94 -8.05 25.33
CA THR A 78 0.77 -7.26 25.70
C THR A 78 -0.35 -7.45 24.69
N PRO A 79 -1.53 -8.01 25.09
CA PRO A 79 -2.61 -8.34 24.16
C PRO A 79 -3.22 -7.09 23.49
N ASP A 80 -3.08 -5.93 24.12
CA ASP A 80 -3.63 -4.68 23.63
C ASP A 80 -2.74 -3.95 22.63
N THR A 81 -1.46 -4.31 22.54
CA THR A 81 -0.53 -3.71 21.57
C THR A 81 -0.95 -4.08 20.14
N VAL A 82 -1.22 -3.06 19.34
CA VAL A 82 -1.50 -3.21 17.91
C VAL A 82 -0.20 -3.32 17.13
N VAL A 83 -0.14 -4.26 16.21
CA VAL A 83 1.01 -4.42 15.29
C VAL A 83 0.57 -4.11 13.86
N ILE A 84 1.26 -3.18 13.21
CA ILE A 84 1.12 -2.87 11.78
C ILE A 84 2.39 -3.33 11.08
N ASP A 85 2.31 -4.45 10.37
CA ASP A 85 3.46 -5.03 9.67
C ASP A 85 3.52 -4.55 8.21
N THR A 86 4.63 -3.96 7.81
CA THR A 86 4.85 -3.48 6.43
C THR A 86 5.59 -4.49 5.55
N SER A 87 6.01 -5.64 6.12
CA SER A 87 6.62 -6.75 5.37
C SER A 87 5.60 -7.55 4.57
N THR A 88 6.06 -8.55 3.81
CA THR A 88 5.15 -9.49 3.13
C THR A 88 4.72 -10.67 4.01
N ALA A 89 5.29 -10.79 5.21
CA ALA A 89 5.16 -11.97 6.07
C ALA A 89 3.71 -12.35 6.42
N HIS A 90 2.83 -11.36 6.57
CA HIS A 90 1.49 -11.58 7.10
C HIS A 90 0.34 -11.16 6.16
N ARG A 91 0.62 -10.69 4.93
CA ARG A 91 -0.38 -10.14 4.01
C ARG A 91 -1.42 -11.15 3.54
N THR A 92 -1.08 -12.43 3.58
CA THR A 92 -1.98 -13.54 3.21
C THR A 92 -2.44 -14.35 4.41
N ASN A 93 -2.11 -13.92 5.62
CA ASN A 93 -2.55 -14.59 6.85
C ASN A 93 -4.00 -14.17 7.19
N PRO A 94 -4.97 -15.12 7.29
CA PRO A 94 -6.37 -14.82 7.57
C PRO A 94 -6.61 -14.18 8.95
N ASP A 95 -5.71 -14.38 9.90
CA ASP A 95 -5.80 -13.81 11.25
C ASP A 95 -5.38 -12.33 11.30
N TRP A 96 -4.82 -11.82 10.20
CA TRP A 96 -4.43 -10.42 10.05
C TRP A 96 -5.48 -9.64 9.25
N ALA A 97 -5.73 -8.40 9.64
CA ALA A 97 -6.50 -7.48 8.81
C ALA A 97 -5.62 -6.96 7.67
N TYR A 98 -6.08 -7.10 6.42
CA TYR A 98 -5.40 -6.49 5.29
C TYR A 98 -5.63 -4.98 5.29
N GLY A 99 -4.56 -4.20 5.37
CA GLY A 99 -4.55 -2.77 5.66
C GLY A 99 -4.94 -1.87 4.49
N PHE A 100 -6.03 -2.19 3.78
CA PHE A 100 -6.58 -1.38 2.70
C PHE A 100 -8.06 -1.08 2.97
N PRO A 101 -8.37 -0.03 3.74
CA PRO A 101 -9.73 0.22 4.25
C PRO A 101 -10.76 0.58 3.17
N GLU A 102 -10.32 1.09 2.01
CA GLU A 102 -11.21 1.52 0.94
C GLU A 102 -11.79 0.36 0.11
N LEU A 103 -11.28 -0.86 0.29
CA LEU A 103 -11.79 -2.02 -0.46
C LEU A 103 -13.25 -2.32 -0.14
N SER A 104 -13.63 -2.24 1.15
CA SER A 104 -15.03 -2.36 1.57
C SER A 104 -15.23 -1.91 3.02
N ALA A 105 -16.48 -1.70 3.43
CA ALA A 105 -16.83 -1.43 4.83
C ALA A 105 -16.33 -2.55 5.77
N ALA A 106 -16.37 -3.82 5.33
CA ALA A 106 -15.89 -4.95 6.12
C ALA A 106 -14.36 -4.92 6.33
N HIS A 107 -13.58 -4.51 5.32
CA HIS A 107 -12.13 -4.33 5.47
C HIS A 107 -11.82 -3.22 6.47
N ARG A 108 -12.48 -2.07 6.35
CA ARG A 108 -12.34 -0.94 7.27
C ARG A 108 -12.65 -1.35 8.71
N GLU A 109 -13.76 -2.04 8.92
CA GLU A 109 -14.16 -2.50 10.25
C GLU A 109 -13.19 -3.54 10.82
N LYS A 110 -12.71 -4.49 9.99
CA LYS A 110 -11.70 -5.47 10.39
C LYS A 110 -10.40 -4.78 10.84
N ILE A 111 -9.93 -3.74 10.14
CA ILE A 111 -8.76 -2.96 10.52
C ILE A 111 -8.97 -2.30 11.89
N ILE A 112 -10.10 -1.59 12.07
CA ILE A 112 -10.39 -0.87 13.31
C ILE A 112 -10.43 -1.79 14.52
N ARG A 113 -10.93 -3.02 14.36
CA ARG A 113 -11.08 -4.00 15.46
C ARG A 113 -9.88 -4.90 15.66
N SER A 114 -8.98 -4.98 14.69
CA SER A 114 -7.85 -5.91 14.75
C SER A 114 -6.68 -5.34 15.56
N LYS A 115 -5.95 -6.26 16.20
CA LYS A 115 -4.64 -5.97 16.79
C LYS A 115 -3.47 -6.34 15.85
N ARG A 116 -3.76 -6.90 14.69
CA ARG A 116 -2.78 -7.38 13.72
C ARG A 116 -3.17 -6.90 12.32
N ILE A 117 -2.41 -5.97 11.77
CA ILE A 117 -2.66 -5.36 10.47
C ILE A 117 -1.49 -5.62 9.54
N ALA A 118 -1.75 -6.22 8.39
CA ALA A 118 -0.79 -6.40 7.32
C ALA A 118 -0.91 -5.26 6.31
N ASN A 119 0.08 -4.38 6.28
CA ASN A 119 0.09 -3.24 5.36
C ASN A 119 0.38 -3.71 3.93
N PRO A 120 -0.39 -3.27 2.93
CA PRO A 120 -0.24 -3.70 1.54
C PRO A 120 1.14 -3.45 0.93
N GLY A 121 1.53 -4.25 -0.06
CA GLY A 121 2.65 -3.96 -0.93
C GLY A 121 2.29 -2.94 -2.00
N CYS A 122 3.26 -2.13 -2.44
CA CYS A 122 2.98 -1.03 -3.36
C CYS A 122 2.36 -1.49 -4.69
N HIS A 123 2.96 -2.43 -5.41
CA HIS A 123 2.36 -2.97 -6.65
C HIS A 123 1.01 -3.65 -6.41
N ALA A 124 0.89 -4.37 -5.28
CA ALA A 124 -0.36 -5.02 -4.92
C ALA A 124 -1.46 -4.00 -4.63
N SER A 125 -1.15 -2.87 -3.96
CA SER A 125 -2.12 -1.80 -3.73
C SER A 125 -2.74 -1.30 -5.03
N GLY A 126 -1.92 -1.04 -6.06
CA GLY A 126 -2.42 -0.63 -7.37
C GLY A 126 -3.29 -1.70 -8.03
N PHE A 127 -2.83 -2.94 -8.06
CA PHE A 127 -3.59 -4.04 -8.66
C PHE A 127 -4.91 -4.32 -7.94
N ILE A 128 -4.85 -4.43 -6.61
CA ILE A 128 -6.01 -4.76 -5.77
C ILE A 128 -7.05 -3.65 -5.82
N SER A 129 -6.65 -2.38 -5.85
CA SER A 129 -7.60 -1.27 -5.99
C SER A 129 -8.41 -1.32 -7.29
N ILE A 130 -7.89 -1.95 -8.33
CA ILE A 130 -8.57 -2.13 -9.62
C ILE A 130 -9.41 -3.41 -9.62
N VAL A 131 -8.79 -4.54 -9.26
CA VAL A 131 -9.37 -5.87 -9.51
C VAL A 131 -10.35 -6.29 -8.41
N TYR A 132 -10.06 -5.98 -7.15
CA TYR A 132 -10.97 -6.32 -6.04
C TYR A 132 -12.40 -5.81 -6.25
N PRO A 133 -12.64 -4.51 -6.55
CA PRO A 133 -14.01 -4.05 -6.77
C PRO A 133 -14.70 -4.73 -7.95
N LEU A 134 -13.98 -5.04 -9.02
CA LEU A 134 -14.56 -5.71 -10.19
C LEU A 134 -15.01 -7.15 -9.86
N VAL A 135 -14.23 -7.88 -9.07
CA VAL A 135 -14.59 -9.21 -8.59
C VAL A 135 -15.72 -9.13 -7.57
N ALA A 136 -15.65 -8.23 -6.61
CA ALA A 136 -16.67 -8.05 -5.58
C ALA A 136 -18.04 -7.64 -6.14
N MET A 137 -18.08 -6.89 -7.24
CA MET A 137 -19.31 -6.54 -7.97
C MET A 137 -19.79 -7.65 -8.94
N GLY A 138 -19.05 -8.77 -9.06
CA GLY A 138 -19.36 -9.84 -10.02
C GLY A 138 -19.14 -9.44 -11.49
N ILE A 139 -18.46 -8.33 -11.75
CA ILE A 139 -18.09 -7.86 -13.09
C ILE A 139 -16.99 -8.74 -13.66
N LEU A 140 -15.96 -9.04 -12.88
CA LEU A 140 -14.87 -9.93 -13.24
C LEU A 140 -15.03 -11.27 -12.51
N PRO A 141 -15.04 -12.43 -13.19
CA PRO A 141 -15.16 -13.72 -12.53
C PRO A 141 -13.86 -14.11 -11.79
N HIS A 142 -13.96 -15.01 -10.80
CA HIS A 142 -12.80 -15.48 -10.02
C HIS A 142 -11.73 -16.19 -10.87
N ASP A 143 -12.13 -16.87 -11.93
CA ASP A 143 -11.26 -17.57 -12.87
C ASP A 143 -10.68 -16.66 -13.98
N ALA A 144 -10.93 -15.35 -13.91
CA ALA A 144 -10.42 -14.37 -14.86
C ALA A 144 -8.89 -14.41 -14.94
N GLN A 145 -8.38 -14.47 -16.17
CA GLN A 145 -6.95 -14.38 -16.45
C GLN A 145 -6.61 -12.94 -16.76
N VAL A 146 -5.98 -12.28 -15.81
CA VAL A 146 -5.64 -10.86 -15.91
C VAL A 146 -4.13 -10.66 -15.99
N SER A 147 -3.72 -9.59 -16.65
CA SER A 147 -2.34 -9.13 -16.70
C SER A 147 -2.22 -7.76 -16.04
N CYS A 148 -1.07 -7.51 -15.43
CA CYS A 148 -0.75 -6.28 -14.75
C CYS A 148 0.62 -5.76 -15.17
N PHE A 149 0.66 -4.57 -15.70
CA PHE A 149 1.86 -3.82 -16.01
C PHE A 149 2.03 -2.71 -14.97
N SER A 150 3.20 -2.60 -14.34
CA SER A 150 3.35 -1.68 -13.21
C SER A 150 4.68 -0.95 -13.25
N LEU A 151 4.63 0.36 -13.57
CA LEU A 151 5.77 1.27 -13.54
C LEU A 151 6.01 1.74 -12.10
N THR A 152 7.27 1.79 -11.68
CA THR A 152 7.65 2.31 -10.36
C THR A 152 8.98 3.05 -10.38
N GLY A 153 9.08 4.09 -9.55
CA GLY A 153 10.35 4.70 -9.23
C GLY A 153 11.26 3.76 -8.42
N TYR A 154 12.59 3.99 -8.50
CA TYR A 154 13.59 3.11 -7.91
C TYR A 154 13.58 3.06 -6.36
N SER A 155 12.97 4.02 -5.69
CA SER A 155 12.83 3.99 -4.22
C SER A 155 12.08 2.76 -3.69
N GLY A 156 11.23 2.13 -4.54
CA GLY A 156 10.51 0.91 -4.22
C GLY A 156 11.40 -0.31 -3.94
N GLY A 157 12.61 -0.34 -4.47
CA GLY A 157 13.61 -1.36 -4.21
C GLY A 157 14.41 -1.15 -2.91
N GLY A 158 14.08 -0.13 -2.13
CA GLY A 158 14.72 0.18 -0.86
C GLY A 158 16.16 0.71 -1.02
N LYS A 159 16.89 0.80 0.10
CA LYS A 159 18.22 1.42 0.16
C LYS A 159 19.22 0.89 -0.88
N LYS A 160 19.17 -0.40 -1.18
CA LYS A 160 20.11 -1.01 -2.14
C LYS A 160 19.88 -0.45 -3.54
N MET A 161 18.65 -0.40 -4.00
CA MET A 161 18.31 0.10 -5.34
C MET A 161 18.49 1.63 -5.41
N ILE A 162 18.13 2.37 -4.36
CA ILE A 162 18.41 3.81 -4.26
C ILE A 162 19.90 4.08 -4.43
N ALA A 163 20.76 3.37 -3.70
CA ALA A 163 22.20 3.54 -3.81
C ALA A 163 22.75 3.19 -5.21
N GLN A 164 22.12 2.26 -5.93
CA GLN A 164 22.51 1.93 -7.31
C GLN A 164 22.16 3.06 -8.28
N TYR A 165 20.94 3.63 -8.18
CA TYR A 165 20.50 4.69 -9.08
C TYR A 165 21.13 6.06 -8.77
N GLU A 166 21.43 6.36 -7.50
CA GLU A 166 22.03 7.63 -7.07
C GLU A 166 23.56 7.60 -7.01
N GLY A 167 24.17 6.41 -7.13
CA GLY A 167 25.62 6.20 -7.07
C GLY A 167 26.25 5.94 -8.44
N ALA A 168 26.98 4.83 -8.55
CA ALA A 168 27.64 4.41 -9.81
C ALA A 168 26.62 3.78 -10.77
N LYS A 169 25.78 4.61 -11.38
CA LYS A 169 24.76 4.23 -12.35
C LYS A 169 25.39 3.69 -13.63
N THR A 170 24.91 2.56 -14.15
CA THR A 170 25.33 2.03 -15.45
C THR A 170 24.43 2.59 -16.56
N ALA A 171 24.88 2.51 -17.82
CA ALA A 171 24.14 3.01 -18.97
C ALA A 171 22.78 2.31 -19.15
N GLU A 172 22.67 1.04 -18.79
CA GLU A 172 21.41 0.29 -18.83
C GLU A 172 20.37 0.86 -17.89
N MET A 173 20.78 1.50 -16.79
CA MET A 173 19.88 2.11 -15.80
C MET A 173 19.29 3.45 -16.26
N ASP A 174 19.69 3.98 -17.42
CA ASP A 174 19.04 5.12 -18.09
C ASP A 174 17.77 4.70 -18.84
N SER A 175 17.43 3.41 -18.82
CA SER A 175 16.28 2.82 -19.49
C SER A 175 15.37 2.12 -18.48
N PRO A 176 14.02 2.13 -18.70
CA PRO A 176 13.10 1.32 -17.93
C PRO A 176 13.48 -0.16 -17.95
N ALA A 177 13.47 -0.81 -16.79
CA ALA A 177 13.86 -2.21 -16.66
C ALA A 177 12.69 -3.09 -16.17
N LEU A 178 12.26 -4.04 -17.00
CA LEU A 178 11.36 -5.10 -16.59
C LEU A 178 12.11 -6.06 -15.65
N TYR A 179 11.56 -6.32 -14.47
CA TYR A 179 12.15 -7.23 -13.49
C TYR A 179 11.17 -8.31 -13.06
N ALA A 180 11.58 -9.22 -12.15
CA ALA A 180 10.78 -10.38 -11.75
C ALA A 180 10.23 -11.21 -12.96
N ILE A 181 11.03 -11.32 -14.01
CA ILE A 181 10.66 -11.95 -15.29
C ILE A 181 10.27 -13.44 -15.16
N GLY A 182 10.70 -14.11 -14.09
CA GLY A 182 10.32 -15.48 -13.75
C GLY A 182 8.94 -15.61 -13.05
N GLN A 183 8.15 -14.55 -12.99
CA GLN A 183 6.82 -14.52 -12.35
C GLN A 183 6.83 -14.97 -10.88
N GLY A 184 7.94 -14.73 -10.17
CA GLY A 184 8.13 -15.07 -8.75
C GLY A 184 8.07 -13.86 -7.79
N HIS A 185 7.37 -12.78 -8.15
CA HIS A 185 7.31 -11.57 -7.33
C HIS A 185 6.52 -11.79 -6.04
N LYS A 186 7.06 -11.30 -4.91
CA LYS A 186 6.50 -11.48 -3.57
C LYS A 186 5.10 -10.85 -3.35
N HIS A 187 4.64 -9.98 -4.25
CA HIS A 187 3.28 -9.41 -4.19
C HIS A 187 2.22 -10.27 -4.89
N LEU A 188 2.59 -11.27 -5.67
CA LEU A 188 1.62 -12.11 -6.40
C LEU A 188 0.63 -12.85 -5.48
N PRO A 189 1.08 -13.44 -4.34
CA PRO A 189 0.15 -14.11 -3.42
C PRO A 189 -0.92 -13.18 -2.85
N GLU A 190 -0.55 -11.94 -2.46
CA GLU A 190 -1.53 -10.98 -1.94
C GLU A 190 -2.48 -10.47 -3.04
N MET A 191 -1.98 -10.23 -4.27
CA MET A 191 -2.82 -9.84 -5.41
C MET A 191 -3.89 -10.90 -5.70
N GLN A 192 -3.50 -12.17 -5.70
CA GLN A 192 -4.40 -13.29 -5.95
C GLN A 192 -5.43 -13.44 -4.81
N LEU A 193 -4.95 -13.57 -3.58
CA LEU A 193 -5.81 -13.90 -2.44
C LEU A 193 -6.80 -12.79 -2.11
N ILE A 194 -6.34 -11.54 -2.05
CA ILE A 194 -7.19 -10.42 -1.65
C ILE A 194 -8.26 -10.13 -2.71
N CYS A 195 -7.94 -10.29 -3.99
CA CYS A 195 -8.92 -10.16 -5.06
C CYS A 195 -9.84 -11.37 -5.22
N GLY A 196 -9.55 -12.50 -4.55
CA GLY A 196 -10.32 -13.74 -4.69
C GLY A 196 -10.15 -14.39 -6.07
N LEU A 197 -9.00 -14.22 -6.72
CA LEU A 197 -8.72 -14.85 -8.00
C LEU A 197 -8.22 -16.28 -7.83
N ASP A 198 -8.65 -17.18 -8.74
CA ASP A 198 -8.19 -18.58 -8.77
C ASP A 198 -6.70 -18.69 -9.14
N LYS A 199 -6.19 -17.71 -9.90
CA LYS A 199 -4.80 -17.66 -10.34
C LYS A 199 -4.23 -16.25 -10.13
N ALA A 200 -2.93 -16.18 -9.80
CA ALA A 200 -2.21 -14.92 -9.77
C ALA A 200 -2.18 -14.28 -11.18
N PRO A 201 -2.17 -12.93 -11.26
CA PRO A 201 -2.05 -12.25 -12.56
C PRO A 201 -0.69 -12.51 -13.21
N VAL A 202 -0.63 -12.41 -14.54
CA VAL A 202 0.66 -12.21 -15.23
C VAL A 202 1.16 -10.82 -14.89
N PHE A 203 2.32 -10.74 -14.24
CA PHE A 203 2.81 -9.50 -13.66
C PHE A 203 4.09 -9.00 -14.33
N CYS A 204 4.06 -7.77 -14.82
CA CYS A 204 5.14 -7.10 -15.53
C CYS A 204 5.56 -5.83 -14.78
N PRO A 205 6.30 -5.93 -13.68
CA PRO A 205 6.81 -4.76 -12.99
C PRO A 205 8.01 -4.15 -13.72
N VAL A 206 8.01 -2.82 -13.82
CA VAL A 206 9.07 -2.05 -14.48
C VAL A 206 9.56 -0.97 -13.52
N VAL A 207 10.86 -0.97 -13.22
CA VAL A 207 11.52 0.12 -12.54
C VAL A 207 12.12 1.08 -13.54
N ASP A 208 12.03 2.38 -13.27
CA ASP A 208 12.54 3.42 -14.12
C ASP A 208 13.30 4.48 -13.32
N ASP A 209 14.08 5.31 -14.02
CA ASP A 209 14.98 6.29 -13.46
C ASP A 209 14.27 7.55 -12.94
N TYR A 210 13.38 7.35 -11.99
CA TYR A 210 12.84 8.40 -11.13
C TYR A 210 12.66 7.88 -9.71
N TYR A 211 12.76 8.78 -8.73
CA TYR A 211 12.86 8.38 -7.32
C TYR A 211 11.59 7.69 -6.82
N LYS A 212 10.40 8.32 -6.97
CA LYS A 212 9.14 7.83 -6.43
C LYS A 212 7.95 8.17 -7.32
N GLY A 213 6.90 7.40 -7.18
CA GLY A 213 5.70 7.41 -7.99
C GLY A 213 5.46 6.06 -8.63
N MET A 214 4.21 5.76 -8.96
CA MET A 214 3.80 4.45 -9.47
C MET A 214 2.56 4.56 -10.35
N ALA A 215 2.57 3.81 -11.46
CA ALA A 215 1.42 3.62 -12.33
C ALA A 215 1.22 2.13 -12.58
N THR A 216 0.23 1.55 -11.90
CA THR A 216 -0.12 0.13 -12.03
C THR A 216 -1.33 -0.02 -12.94
N THR A 217 -1.17 -0.70 -14.07
CA THR A 217 -2.20 -0.83 -15.11
C THR A 217 -2.66 -2.27 -15.25
N VAL A 218 -3.96 -2.49 -15.24
CA VAL A 218 -4.63 -3.73 -15.61
C VAL A 218 -5.28 -3.54 -16.97
N THR A 219 -5.10 -4.51 -17.88
CA THR A 219 -5.66 -4.50 -19.23
C THR A 219 -6.81 -5.49 -19.32
N LEU A 220 -7.93 -5.08 -19.90
CA LEU A 220 -9.18 -5.82 -19.94
C LEU A 220 -9.81 -5.75 -21.34
N HIS A 221 -10.40 -6.84 -21.78
CA HIS A 221 -11.33 -6.85 -22.90
C HIS A 221 -12.77 -6.82 -22.41
N ALA A 222 -13.66 -6.11 -23.09
CA ALA A 222 -15.08 -6.02 -22.72
C ALA A 222 -15.73 -7.40 -22.53
N GLY A 223 -15.32 -8.39 -23.32
CA GLY A 223 -15.81 -9.77 -23.21
C GLY A 223 -15.47 -10.48 -21.89
N GLN A 224 -14.54 -9.94 -21.10
CA GLN A 224 -14.21 -10.44 -19.76
C GLN A 224 -15.13 -9.84 -18.67
N LEU A 225 -15.85 -8.75 -18.98
CA LEU A 225 -16.62 -7.96 -18.03
C LEU A 225 -18.11 -8.30 -18.15
N LYS A 226 -18.69 -8.81 -17.06
CA LYS A 226 -20.11 -9.19 -17.01
C LYS A 226 -20.98 -7.98 -16.65
N GLY A 227 -22.01 -7.74 -17.46
CA GLY A 227 -23.03 -6.73 -17.18
C GLY A 227 -22.52 -5.28 -17.21
N VAL A 228 -21.44 -5.01 -17.95
CA VAL A 228 -20.89 -3.68 -18.20
C VAL A 228 -21.11 -3.34 -19.68
N SER A 229 -21.66 -2.16 -19.95
CA SER A 229 -22.03 -1.72 -21.32
C SER A 229 -20.93 -0.98 -22.06
N GLY A 230 -19.79 -0.72 -21.42
CA GLY A 230 -18.64 -0.01 -21.99
C GLY A 230 -17.82 0.72 -20.94
N LEU A 231 -16.86 1.53 -21.41
CA LEU A 231 -15.89 2.23 -20.55
C LEU A 231 -16.56 3.17 -19.55
N GLU A 232 -17.56 3.94 -19.98
CA GLU A 232 -18.21 4.92 -19.12
C GLU A 232 -19.04 4.23 -17.99
N ASP A 233 -19.76 3.16 -18.30
CA ASP A 233 -20.48 2.36 -17.29
C ASP A 233 -19.49 1.80 -16.26
N LEU A 234 -18.35 1.26 -16.70
CA LEU A 234 -17.30 0.77 -15.81
C LEU A 234 -16.76 1.88 -14.91
N ARG A 235 -16.49 3.06 -15.47
CA ARG A 235 -16.02 4.25 -14.73
C ARG A 235 -17.02 4.62 -13.65
N GLN A 236 -18.30 4.71 -13.95
CA GLN A 236 -19.36 5.09 -13.02
C GLN A 236 -19.47 4.06 -11.86
N ARG A 237 -19.34 2.77 -12.15
CA ARG A 237 -19.35 1.73 -11.12
C ARG A 237 -18.16 1.82 -10.18
N LEU A 238 -16.97 2.10 -10.70
CA LEU A 238 -15.78 2.33 -9.89
C LEU A 238 -15.91 3.61 -9.05
N MET A 239 -16.44 4.71 -9.64
CA MET A 239 -16.74 5.95 -8.90
C MET A 239 -17.73 5.69 -7.76
N GLN A 240 -18.76 4.89 -7.99
CA GLN A 240 -19.73 4.52 -6.96
C GLN A 240 -19.08 3.66 -5.86
N HIS A 241 -18.22 2.69 -6.22
CA HIS A 241 -17.53 1.85 -5.25
C HIS A 241 -16.64 2.67 -4.31
N TYR A 242 -15.90 3.64 -4.85
CA TYR A 242 -15.01 4.50 -4.08
C TYR A 242 -15.65 5.81 -3.60
N ALA A 243 -16.97 5.96 -3.74
CA ALA A 243 -17.67 7.16 -3.30
C ALA A 243 -17.46 7.41 -1.79
N GLY A 244 -17.12 8.65 -1.43
CA GLY A 244 -16.85 9.05 -0.05
C GLY A 244 -15.49 8.64 0.51
N GLN A 245 -14.65 7.92 -0.24
CA GLN A 245 -13.27 7.65 0.16
C GLN A 245 -12.40 8.90 -0.03
N LYS A 246 -11.51 9.17 0.92
CA LYS A 246 -10.66 10.38 0.90
C LYS A 246 -9.33 10.15 0.17
N LEU A 247 -8.79 8.93 0.28
CA LEU A 247 -7.45 8.63 -0.21
C LEU A 247 -7.46 7.82 -1.52
N VAL A 248 -8.62 7.32 -1.97
CA VAL A 248 -8.75 6.66 -3.27
C VAL A 248 -9.86 7.35 -4.06
N ARG A 249 -9.56 7.76 -5.28
CA ARG A 249 -10.48 8.45 -6.19
C ARG A 249 -10.46 7.80 -7.58
N VAL A 250 -11.50 8.04 -8.34
CA VAL A 250 -11.60 7.62 -9.74
C VAL A 250 -11.66 8.85 -10.61
N SER A 251 -10.83 8.91 -11.65
CA SER A 251 -10.77 9.98 -12.64
C SER A 251 -12.08 10.07 -13.43
N ASP A 252 -12.52 11.28 -13.71
CA ASP A 252 -13.63 11.60 -14.62
C ASP A 252 -13.29 11.37 -16.11
N GLY A 253 -12.05 10.97 -16.39
CA GLY A 253 -11.52 10.76 -17.74
C GLY A 253 -10.54 11.86 -18.20
N THR A 254 -10.34 12.90 -17.38
CA THR A 254 -9.39 14.00 -17.65
C THR A 254 -8.28 14.07 -16.60
N GLU A 255 -8.61 13.89 -15.33
CA GLU A 255 -7.65 13.94 -14.23
C GLU A 255 -6.57 12.84 -14.34
N GLY A 256 -5.31 13.23 -14.15
CA GLY A 256 -4.16 12.34 -14.22
C GLY A 256 -3.63 12.06 -15.64
N ILE A 257 -4.24 12.69 -16.66
CA ILE A 257 -3.86 12.58 -18.07
C ILE A 257 -3.31 13.92 -18.55
N VAL A 258 -2.08 13.90 -19.09
CA VAL A 258 -1.42 15.08 -19.68
C VAL A 258 -1.00 14.73 -21.09
N ASP A 259 -1.52 15.46 -22.08
CA ASP A 259 -1.26 15.24 -23.51
C ASP A 259 -1.45 13.77 -23.93
N GLY A 260 -2.54 13.13 -23.45
CA GLY A 260 -2.86 11.73 -23.73
C GLY A 260 -1.95 10.71 -23.04
N LYS A 261 -1.18 11.11 -22.02
CA LYS A 261 -0.23 10.26 -21.30
C LYS A 261 -0.49 10.27 -19.81
N ILE A 262 -0.18 9.14 -19.16
CA ILE A 262 -0.16 8.99 -17.70
C ILE A 262 1.29 8.86 -17.26
N TYR A 263 1.76 9.79 -16.44
CA TYR A 263 3.13 9.78 -15.91
C TYR A 263 3.16 9.17 -14.51
N GLY A 264 4.05 8.16 -14.30
CA GLY A 264 4.13 7.42 -13.04
C GLY A 264 4.46 8.28 -11.81
N ASN A 265 5.11 9.42 -11.99
CA ASN A 265 5.49 10.33 -10.91
C ASN A 265 4.48 11.47 -10.63
N THR A 266 3.34 11.52 -11.30
CA THR A 266 2.36 12.61 -11.14
C THR A 266 1.89 12.81 -9.70
N LEU A 267 1.68 11.72 -8.96
CA LEU A 267 1.29 11.76 -7.54
C LEU A 267 2.46 11.50 -6.59
N ALA A 268 3.71 11.71 -7.04
CA ALA A 268 4.88 11.60 -6.18
C ALA A 268 4.80 12.59 -5.00
N GLY A 269 4.94 12.09 -3.77
CA GLY A 269 4.81 12.87 -2.54
C GLY A 269 3.38 12.95 -1.99
N LYS A 270 2.39 12.38 -2.68
CA LYS A 270 1.00 12.32 -2.21
C LYS A 270 0.68 10.98 -1.57
N ASP A 271 -0.22 11.01 -0.59
CA ASP A 271 -0.72 9.80 0.08
C ASP A 271 -2.09 9.36 -0.47
N THR A 272 -2.44 9.84 -1.65
CA THR A 272 -3.67 9.49 -2.39
C THR A 272 -3.39 8.57 -3.56
N MET A 273 -4.45 7.92 -4.06
CA MET A 273 -4.45 7.08 -5.26
C MET A 273 -5.57 7.53 -6.20
N LEU A 274 -5.26 7.62 -7.49
CA LEU A 274 -6.21 7.94 -8.55
C LEU A 274 -6.32 6.77 -9.50
N LEU A 275 -7.53 6.23 -9.66
CA LEU A 275 -7.83 5.22 -10.68
C LEU A 275 -8.26 5.91 -11.97
N ILE A 276 -7.66 5.55 -13.08
CA ILE A 276 -7.89 6.16 -14.39
C ILE A 276 -8.36 5.08 -15.37
N PRO A 277 -9.69 4.84 -15.50
CA PRO A 277 -10.23 4.03 -16.57
C PRO A 277 -10.10 4.76 -17.91
N ALA A 278 -9.50 4.10 -18.91
CA ALA A 278 -9.24 4.65 -20.24
C ALA A 278 -9.34 3.57 -21.34
N GLY A 279 -9.38 3.97 -22.59
CA GLY A 279 -9.44 3.07 -23.74
C GLY A 279 -10.70 3.26 -24.58
N SER A 280 -11.24 2.16 -25.08
CA SER A 280 -12.51 2.11 -25.83
C SER A 280 -13.52 1.24 -25.10
N ASP A 281 -14.74 1.12 -25.63
CA ASP A 281 -15.75 0.19 -25.07
C ASP A 281 -15.38 -1.29 -25.23
N GLU A 282 -14.42 -1.63 -26.10
CA GLU A 282 -13.95 -3.00 -26.34
C GLU A 282 -12.63 -3.34 -25.62
N GLN A 283 -11.73 -2.35 -25.52
CA GLN A 283 -10.38 -2.48 -24.98
C GLN A 283 -10.18 -1.45 -23.90
N ILE A 284 -10.16 -1.88 -22.66
CA ILE A 284 -10.14 -1.03 -21.47
C ILE A 284 -8.83 -1.22 -20.73
N THR A 285 -8.24 -0.13 -20.30
CA THR A 285 -7.17 -0.12 -19.31
C THR A 285 -7.64 0.62 -18.06
N ILE A 286 -7.24 0.16 -16.89
CA ILE A 286 -7.43 0.89 -15.65
C ILE A 286 -6.06 1.06 -15.03
N THR A 287 -5.63 2.31 -14.84
CA THR A 287 -4.35 2.65 -14.23
C THR A 287 -4.57 3.21 -12.83
N ALA A 288 -3.97 2.60 -11.82
CA ALA A 288 -3.87 3.17 -10.48
C ALA A 288 -2.57 4.01 -10.41
N LEU A 289 -2.72 5.30 -10.21
CA LEU A 289 -1.65 6.28 -10.11
C LEU A 289 -1.50 6.73 -8.66
N PHE A 290 -0.29 6.61 -8.08
CA PHE A 290 -0.02 6.90 -6.66
C PHE A 290 1.49 6.97 -6.37
N ASP A 291 1.86 7.34 -5.15
CA ASP A 291 3.25 7.26 -4.67
C ASP A 291 3.52 5.89 -4.03
N ASN A 292 4.55 5.18 -4.49
CA ASN A 292 4.97 3.88 -3.97
C ASN A 292 5.44 3.92 -2.51
N LEU A 293 5.86 5.08 -2.01
CA LEU A 293 6.22 5.31 -0.60
C LEU A 293 5.09 5.96 0.20
N GLY A 294 4.12 6.62 -0.48
CA GLY A 294 2.92 7.22 0.09
C GLY A 294 1.81 6.19 0.31
N LYS A 295 0.73 6.29 -0.48
CA LYS A 295 -0.41 5.33 -0.45
C LYS A 295 0.04 3.89 -0.74
N GLY A 296 1.18 3.70 -1.41
CA GLY A 296 1.78 2.39 -1.66
C GLY A 296 2.50 1.74 -0.46
N ALA A 297 2.83 2.49 0.61
CA ALA A 297 3.59 1.97 1.74
C ALA A 297 3.34 2.73 3.04
N SER A 298 4.15 3.75 3.35
CA SER A 298 4.15 4.45 4.66
C SER A 298 2.88 5.28 4.87
N GLY A 299 2.32 5.90 3.83
CA GLY A 299 1.07 6.63 3.91
C GLY A 299 -0.10 5.71 4.28
N ALA A 300 -0.20 4.52 3.65
CA ALA A 300 -1.19 3.52 4.01
C ALA A 300 -1.02 3.02 5.47
N ALA A 301 0.22 2.84 5.93
CA ALA A 301 0.49 2.42 7.31
C ALA A 301 0.03 3.48 8.33
N VAL A 302 0.27 4.76 8.06
CA VAL A 302 -0.21 5.87 8.90
C VAL A 302 -1.73 6.02 8.83
N GLN A 303 -2.36 5.84 7.67
CA GLN A 303 -3.81 5.79 7.54
C GLN A 303 -4.41 4.69 8.44
N ASN A 304 -3.85 3.47 8.41
CA ASN A 304 -4.30 2.37 9.26
C ASN A 304 -4.17 2.71 10.76
N MET A 305 -3.05 3.33 11.15
CA MET A 305 -2.86 3.82 12.52
C MET A 305 -3.94 4.84 12.91
N ASN A 306 -4.23 5.81 12.05
CA ASN A 306 -5.23 6.83 12.33
C ASN A 306 -6.62 6.22 12.55
N LEU A 307 -7.02 5.26 11.71
CA LEU A 307 -8.28 4.53 11.86
C LEU A 307 -8.38 3.79 13.20
N ILE A 308 -7.31 3.11 13.61
CA ILE A 308 -7.24 2.38 14.88
C ILE A 308 -7.33 3.34 16.09
N LEU A 309 -6.73 4.52 15.95
CA LEU A 309 -6.79 5.56 16.99
C LEU A 309 -8.12 6.32 17.02
N GLY A 310 -9.03 6.08 16.07
CA GLY A 310 -10.30 6.80 15.92
C GLY A 310 -10.10 8.25 15.47
N LEU A 311 -9.02 8.54 14.76
CA LEU A 311 -8.70 9.84 14.18
C LEU A 311 -9.21 9.92 12.73
N PRO A 312 -9.36 11.13 12.15
CA PRO A 312 -9.52 11.28 10.71
C PRO A 312 -8.38 10.55 9.99
N GLU A 313 -8.72 9.69 9.04
CA GLU A 313 -7.75 8.78 8.39
C GLU A 313 -6.62 9.49 7.66
N GLU A 314 -6.86 10.74 7.24
CA GLU A 314 -5.91 11.61 6.55
C GLU A 314 -4.96 12.39 7.48
N THR A 315 -5.07 12.24 8.79
CA THR A 315 -4.27 13.03 9.76
C THR A 315 -2.77 12.81 9.54
N GLY A 316 -2.05 13.89 9.20
CA GLY A 316 -0.60 13.85 8.93
C GLY A 316 -0.22 13.21 7.57
N LEU A 317 -1.18 13.13 6.64
CA LEU A 317 -0.97 12.68 5.27
C LEU A 317 -1.08 13.85 4.28
N ASP A 318 -0.35 13.74 3.16
CA ASP A 318 -0.37 14.68 2.04
C ASP A 318 -1.41 14.23 1.00
N LEU A 319 -2.51 14.98 0.86
CA LEU A 319 -3.58 14.71 -0.10
C LEU A 319 -3.32 15.35 -1.47
#